data_42abb2b9f16eb5ac32ed5ae4b3c2014e
#
_entry.id   42abb2b9f16eb5ac32ed5ae4b3c2014e
#
_cell.length_a   1.000
_cell.length_b   1.000
_cell.length_c   1.000
_cell.angle_alpha   90.00
_cell.angle_beta   90.00
_cell.angle_gamma   90.00
#
_symmetry.space_group_name_H-M   'P 1'
#
loop_
_entity.id
_entity.type
_entity.pdbx_description
1 polymer ?
#
loop_
_entity_poly.entity_id
_entity_poly.type
_entity_poly.pdbx_seq_one_letter_code
_entity_poly.pdbx_strand_id
1 'polypeptide(L)'
;MTALILIAIDLVAMAALVFGLYFPRHRRADLVAAFLGVNVGVLAVTIILANSTVSAGLGLGLFGVLSIIRLRSDQISQTEIAYYFASLALGLLTGMSSAVTPLLGGLIVLILAALAFGDSKLVFGRYTSQTVQLDRAIADPAELKAALEQRLGASVASVNVVKLDLVNDLTLVDVRSKVS
;
A
#
# COMPACT_ATOMS: atom_id res chain seq x y z
N MET A 1 -28.10 14.83 -11.97
CA MET A 1 -27.42 14.11 -13.07
C MET A 1 -25.91 14.09 -12.85
N THR A 2 -25.24 15.23 -12.69
CA THR A 2 -23.76 15.30 -12.55
C THR A 2 -23.22 14.48 -11.36
N ALA A 3 -23.89 14.53 -10.20
CA ALA A 3 -23.48 13.75 -9.03
C ALA A 3 -23.48 12.23 -9.28
N LEU A 4 -24.49 11.72 -9.98
CA LEU A 4 -24.55 10.29 -10.31
C LEU A 4 -23.43 9.87 -11.27
N ILE A 5 -23.04 10.76 -12.20
CA ILE A 5 -21.93 10.51 -13.11
C ILE A 5 -20.61 10.49 -12.33
N LEU A 6 -20.42 11.43 -11.38
CA LEU A 6 -19.22 11.47 -10.53
C LEU A 6 -19.11 10.23 -9.65
N ILE A 7 -20.22 9.78 -9.05
CA ILE A 7 -20.26 8.52 -8.30
C ILE A 7 -19.90 7.32 -9.20
N ALA A 8 -20.45 7.28 -10.41
CA ALA A 8 -20.13 6.20 -11.36
C ALA A 8 -18.63 6.22 -11.75
N ILE A 9 -18.05 7.38 -11.99
CA ILE A 9 -16.61 7.55 -12.27
C ILE A 9 -15.78 7.04 -11.09
N ASP A 10 -16.16 7.40 -9.86
CA ASP A 10 -15.46 6.93 -8.66
C ASP A 10 -15.50 5.41 -8.54
N LEU A 11 -16.67 4.81 -8.68
CA LEU A 11 -16.84 3.35 -8.60
C LEU A 11 -16.02 2.62 -9.69
N VAL A 12 -15.96 3.16 -10.91
CA VAL A 12 -15.12 2.60 -11.98
C VAL A 12 -13.65 2.75 -11.64
N ALA A 13 -13.21 3.90 -11.14
CA ALA A 13 -11.83 4.12 -10.72
C ALA A 13 -11.45 3.19 -9.56
N MET A 14 -12.33 3.02 -8.58
CA MET A 14 -12.14 2.08 -7.47
C MET A 14 -12.12 0.61 -7.93
N ALA A 15 -12.97 0.24 -8.86
CA ALA A 15 -12.94 -1.09 -9.45
C ALA A 15 -11.60 -1.35 -10.16
N ALA A 16 -11.09 -0.39 -10.92
CA ALA A 16 -9.78 -0.46 -11.56
C ALA A 16 -8.65 -0.54 -10.52
N LEU A 17 -8.69 0.27 -9.46
CA LEU A 17 -7.71 0.25 -8.38
C LEU A 17 -7.68 -1.10 -7.67
N VAL A 18 -8.85 -1.58 -7.22
CA VAL A 18 -8.95 -2.75 -6.34
C VAL A 18 -8.83 -4.04 -7.15
N PHE A 19 -9.65 -4.21 -8.18
CA PHE A 19 -9.70 -5.46 -8.94
C PHE A 19 -8.68 -5.52 -10.09
N GLY A 20 -8.28 -4.37 -10.64
CA GLY A 20 -7.28 -4.30 -11.70
C GLY A 20 -5.84 -4.27 -11.20
N LEU A 21 -5.56 -3.53 -10.12
CA LEU A 21 -4.18 -3.33 -9.64
C LEU A 21 -3.89 -4.13 -8.36
N TYR A 22 -4.70 -3.95 -7.31
CA TYR A 22 -4.39 -4.49 -5.99
C TYR A 22 -4.60 -6.01 -5.90
N PHE A 23 -5.81 -6.48 -6.13
CA PHE A 23 -6.19 -7.88 -5.89
C PHE A 23 -5.38 -8.90 -6.71
N PRO A 24 -5.08 -8.68 -8.01
CA PRO A 24 -4.26 -9.60 -8.79
C PRO A 24 -2.83 -9.74 -8.26
N ARG A 25 -2.31 -8.71 -7.58
CA ARG A 25 -0.92 -8.65 -7.10
C ARG A 25 -0.76 -9.16 -5.67
N HIS A 26 -1.71 -8.82 -4.79
CA HIS A 26 -1.60 -9.05 -3.34
C HIS A 26 -2.52 -10.15 -2.81
N ARG A 27 -3.66 -10.42 -3.48
CA ARG A 27 -4.63 -11.48 -3.15
C ARG A 27 -5.18 -11.43 -1.71
N ARG A 28 -5.20 -10.26 -1.08
CA ARG A 28 -5.74 -10.04 0.26
C ARG A 28 -7.17 -9.47 0.18
N ALA A 29 -8.15 -10.32 0.41
CA ALA A 29 -9.58 -9.95 0.32
C ALA A 29 -10.04 -9.07 1.49
N ASP A 30 -9.41 -9.19 2.65
CA ASP A 30 -9.66 -8.37 3.85
C ASP A 30 -9.46 -6.87 3.57
N LEU A 31 -8.39 -6.53 2.85
CA LEU A 31 -8.08 -5.15 2.50
C LEU A 31 -8.93 -4.61 1.35
N VAL A 32 -9.44 -5.47 0.47
CA VAL A 32 -10.42 -5.05 -0.56
C VAL A 32 -11.64 -4.40 0.07
N ALA A 33 -12.23 -5.04 1.09
CA ALA A 33 -13.36 -4.48 1.81
C ALA A 33 -13.02 -3.16 2.53
N ALA A 34 -11.80 -3.07 3.08
CA ALA A 34 -11.32 -1.86 3.74
C ALA A 34 -11.17 -0.69 2.76
N PHE A 35 -10.56 -0.90 1.59
CA PHE A 35 -10.39 0.14 0.56
C PHE A 35 -11.73 0.63 0.02
N LEU A 36 -12.66 -0.29 -0.28
CA LEU A 36 -14.00 0.07 -0.74
C LEU A 36 -14.78 0.82 0.35
N GLY A 37 -14.73 0.35 1.59
CA GLY A 37 -15.41 0.98 2.71
C GLY A 37 -14.93 2.40 2.98
N VAL A 38 -13.61 2.61 2.96
CA VAL A 38 -13.03 3.96 3.14
C VAL A 38 -13.40 4.88 1.98
N ASN A 39 -13.28 4.42 0.75
CA ASN A 39 -13.63 5.23 -0.42
C ASN A 39 -15.11 5.64 -0.40
N VAL A 40 -16.04 4.68 -0.28
CA VAL A 40 -17.48 4.97 -0.26
C VAL A 40 -17.86 5.85 0.93
N GLY A 41 -17.26 5.62 2.11
CA GLY A 41 -17.47 6.45 3.29
C GLY A 41 -17.03 7.89 3.07
N VAL A 42 -15.83 8.11 2.51
CA VAL A 42 -15.32 9.44 2.20
C VAL A 42 -16.15 10.11 1.10
N LEU A 43 -16.48 9.38 0.04
CA LEU A 43 -17.33 9.88 -1.04
C LEU A 43 -18.67 10.37 -0.50
N ALA A 44 -19.35 9.57 0.32
CA ALA A 44 -20.65 9.92 0.89
C ALA A 44 -20.56 11.18 1.76
N VAL A 45 -19.57 11.24 2.65
CA VAL A 45 -19.36 12.40 3.53
C VAL A 45 -19.03 13.65 2.71
N THR A 46 -18.14 13.55 1.72
CA THR A 46 -17.75 14.70 0.90
C THR A 46 -18.88 15.24 0.04
N ILE A 47 -19.73 14.41 -0.53
CA ILE A 47 -20.92 14.84 -1.29
C ILE A 47 -21.87 15.65 -0.40
N ILE A 48 -22.11 15.20 0.84
CA ILE A 48 -22.99 15.90 1.78
C ILE A 48 -22.38 17.23 2.19
N LEU A 49 -21.08 17.26 2.44
CA LEU A 49 -20.39 18.43 2.98
C LEU A 49 -19.92 19.42 1.89
N ALA A 50 -19.85 19.01 0.63
CA ALA A 50 -19.51 19.91 -0.49
C ALA A 50 -20.48 21.11 -0.60
N ASN A 51 -21.70 20.97 -0.09
CA ASN A 51 -22.71 22.03 -0.04
C ASN A 51 -22.69 22.85 1.26
N SER A 52 -21.75 22.60 2.17
CA SER A 52 -21.63 23.30 3.45
C SER A 52 -20.38 24.19 3.48
N THR A 53 -20.45 25.31 4.24
CA THR A 53 -19.33 26.26 4.42
C THR A 53 -18.10 25.67 5.16
N VAL A 54 -18.15 24.40 5.54
CA VAL A 54 -17.14 23.70 6.38
C VAL A 54 -16.11 22.94 5.55
N SER A 55 -16.14 23.04 4.22
CA SER A 55 -15.35 22.20 3.30
C SER A 55 -13.83 22.23 3.50
N ALA A 56 -13.26 23.33 3.97
CA ALA A 56 -11.79 23.47 4.11
C ALA A 56 -11.18 22.66 5.26
N GLY A 57 -11.93 22.39 6.33
CA GLY A 57 -11.45 21.60 7.48
C GLY A 57 -11.55 20.09 7.29
N LEU A 58 -12.34 19.65 6.34
CA LEU A 58 -12.63 18.24 6.10
C LEU A 58 -11.44 17.44 5.58
N GLY A 59 -10.69 18.00 4.64
CA GLY A 59 -9.47 17.36 4.14
C GLY A 59 -8.51 17.06 5.28
N LEU A 60 -8.24 18.04 6.14
CA LEU A 60 -7.36 17.88 7.31
C LEU A 60 -7.90 16.87 8.32
N GLY A 61 -9.22 16.82 8.56
CA GLY A 61 -9.86 15.87 9.46
C GLY A 61 -9.75 14.42 8.96
N LEU A 62 -9.97 14.19 7.66
CA LEU A 62 -9.83 12.86 7.05
C LEU A 62 -8.38 12.37 7.05
N PHE A 63 -7.40 13.23 6.81
CA PHE A 63 -5.99 12.90 6.95
C PHE A 63 -5.60 12.59 8.40
N GLY A 64 -6.21 13.29 9.37
CA GLY A 64 -6.03 12.99 10.79
C GLY A 64 -6.52 11.59 11.18
N VAL A 65 -7.67 11.15 10.67
CA VAL A 65 -8.20 9.80 10.90
C VAL A 65 -7.28 8.73 10.30
N LEU A 66 -6.73 8.96 9.10
CA LEU A 66 -5.75 8.06 8.50
C LEU A 66 -4.47 7.93 9.32
N SER A 67 -4.01 9.01 9.91
CA SER A 67 -2.84 9.00 10.79
C SER A 67 -3.05 8.11 12.01
N ILE A 68 -4.27 8.06 12.55
CA ILE A 68 -4.63 7.21 13.70
C ILE A 68 -4.67 5.73 13.32
N ILE A 69 -5.19 5.40 12.14
CA ILE A 69 -5.24 4.02 11.64
C ILE A 69 -3.83 3.48 11.41
N ARG A 70 -2.91 4.31 10.92
CA ARG A 70 -1.51 3.94 10.68
C ARG A 70 -0.75 3.53 11.95
N LEU A 71 -1.06 4.13 13.09
CA LEU A 71 -0.33 3.90 14.35
C LEU A 71 -0.67 2.57 15.03
N ARG A 72 -1.71 1.85 14.59
CA ARG A 72 -2.22 0.67 15.29
C ARG A 72 -1.99 -0.66 14.60
N SER A 73 -1.37 -0.70 13.43
CA SER A 73 -1.24 -1.93 12.64
C SER A 73 0.19 -2.20 12.20
N ASP A 74 0.89 -3.06 12.93
CA ASP A 74 2.17 -3.67 12.51
C ASP A 74 2.01 -4.63 11.32
N GLN A 75 0.79 -4.86 10.84
CA GLN A 75 0.47 -5.86 9.81
C GLN A 75 0.20 -5.28 8.41
N ILE A 76 0.18 -3.96 8.25
CA ILE A 76 -0.09 -3.31 6.96
C ILE A 76 1.23 -2.88 6.33
N SER A 77 1.50 -3.36 5.13
CA SER A 77 2.70 -2.98 4.37
C SER A 77 2.63 -1.52 3.88
N GLN A 78 3.79 -0.92 3.60
CA GLN A 78 3.85 0.45 3.05
C GLN A 78 3.09 0.58 1.72
N THR A 79 3.09 -0.46 0.91
CA THR A 79 2.34 -0.51 -0.34
C THR A 79 0.83 -0.47 -0.08
N GLU A 80 0.34 -1.23 0.89
CA GLU A 80 -1.08 -1.23 1.26
C GLU A 80 -1.55 0.12 1.81
N ILE A 81 -0.67 0.84 2.52
CA ILE A 81 -0.94 2.22 2.95
C ILE A 81 -1.11 3.14 1.73
N ALA A 82 -0.32 2.97 0.67
CA ALA A 82 -0.46 3.75 -0.55
C ALA A 82 -1.81 3.50 -1.26
N TYR A 83 -2.27 2.25 -1.32
CA TYR A 83 -3.60 1.91 -1.83
C TYR A 83 -4.72 2.48 -0.97
N TYR A 84 -4.56 2.47 0.35
CA TYR A 84 -5.49 3.10 1.29
C TYR A 84 -5.63 4.59 1.02
N PHE A 85 -4.49 5.26 0.87
CA PHE A 85 -4.43 6.69 0.58
C PHE A 85 -5.06 7.03 -0.77
N ALA A 86 -4.79 6.22 -1.80
CA ALA A 86 -5.40 6.40 -3.12
C ALA A 86 -6.91 6.23 -3.09
N SER A 87 -7.42 5.23 -2.37
CA SER A 87 -8.86 4.99 -2.20
C SER A 87 -9.56 6.19 -1.57
N LEU A 88 -8.96 6.78 -0.54
CA LEU A 88 -9.45 7.99 0.11
C LEU A 88 -9.38 9.20 -0.84
N ALA A 89 -8.27 9.38 -1.55
CA ALA A 89 -8.07 10.49 -2.46
C ALA A 89 -9.08 10.47 -3.62
N LEU A 90 -9.39 9.28 -4.17
CA LEU A 90 -10.40 9.11 -5.21
C LEU A 90 -11.78 9.55 -4.71
N GLY A 91 -12.23 9.04 -3.56
CA GLY A 91 -13.52 9.44 -2.98
C GLY A 91 -13.61 10.94 -2.66
N LEU A 92 -12.49 11.53 -2.19
CA LEU A 92 -12.41 12.96 -1.93
C LEU A 92 -12.50 13.80 -3.22
N LEU A 93 -11.71 13.46 -4.24
CA LEU A 93 -11.65 14.15 -5.52
C LEU A 93 -13.02 14.14 -6.22
N THR A 94 -13.65 12.98 -6.29
CA THR A 94 -14.94 12.82 -6.95
C THR A 94 -16.09 13.44 -6.14
N GLY A 95 -16.07 13.27 -4.81
CA GLY A 95 -17.10 13.80 -3.91
C GLY A 95 -17.10 15.32 -3.78
N MET A 96 -15.93 15.97 -3.88
CA MET A 96 -15.81 17.43 -3.86
C MET A 96 -16.01 18.08 -5.24
N SER A 97 -15.99 17.31 -6.32
CA SER A 97 -16.14 17.84 -7.66
C SER A 97 -17.58 18.23 -7.96
N SER A 98 -17.79 19.43 -8.47
CA SER A 98 -19.09 19.93 -8.92
C SER A 98 -19.41 19.58 -10.38
N ALA A 99 -18.40 19.23 -11.17
CA ALA A 99 -18.52 18.91 -12.58
C ALA A 99 -17.45 17.89 -13.03
N VAL A 100 -17.75 17.18 -14.10
CA VAL A 100 -16.78 16.32 -14.77
C VAL A 100 -15.86 17.18 -15.62
N THR A 101 -14.62 17.32 -15.18
CA THR A 101 -13.59 18.10 -15.89
C THR A 101 -12.48 17.19 -16.42
N PRO A 102 -11.79 17.58 -17.50
CA PRO A 102 -10.61 16.84 -17.95
C PRO A 102 -9.51 16.74 -16.89
N LEU A 103 -9.41 17.76 -16.03
CA LEU A 103 -8.48 17.76 -14.89
C LEU A 103 -8.80 16.64 -13.90
N LEU A 104 -10.07 16.45 -13.54
CA LEU A 104 -10.50 15.38 -12.65
C LEU A 104 -10.12 14.01 -13.24
N GLY A 105 -10.43 13.79 -14.51
CA GLY A 105 -10.03 12.55 -15.21
C GLY A 105 -8.53 12.35 -15.23
N GLY A 106 -7.76 13.40 -15.51
CA GLY A 106 -6.30 13.37 -15.49
C GLY A 106 -5.73 13.01 -14.12
N LEU A 107 -6.28 13.55 -13.02
CA LEU A 107 -5.84 13.25 -11.66
C LEU A 107 -6.16 11.81 -11.26
N ILE A 108 -7.34 11.30 -11.62
CA ILE A 108 -7.71 9.88 -11.39
C ILE A 108 -6.74 8.97 -12.11
N VAL A 109 -6.48 9.22 -13.40
CA VAL A 109 -5.53 8.43 -14.20
C VAL A 109 -4.11 8.52 -13.61
N LEU A 110 -3.70 9.69 -13.15
CA LEU A 110 -2.40 9.89 -12.53
C LEU A 110 -2.23 9.05 -11.26
N ILE A 111 -3.24 9.01 -10.38
CA ILE A 111 -3.22 8.19 -9.15
C ILE A 111 -3.11 6.70 -9.52
N LEU A 112 -3.95 6.23 -10.45
CA LEU A 112 -3.94 4.84 -10.89
C LEU A 112 -2.60 4.46 -11.55
N ALA A 113 -2.06 5.34 -12.40
CA ALA A 113 -0.77 5.14 -13.05
C ALA A 113 0.37 5.10 -12.05
N ALA A 114 0.41 6.02 -11.08
CA ALA A 114 1.45 6.05 -10.05
C ALA A 114 1.50 4.74 -9.25
N LEU A 115 0.34 4.19 -8.87
CA LEU A 115 0.27 2.90 -8.20
C LEU A 115 0.58 1.72 -9.14
N ALA A 116 0.12 1.77 -10.38
CA ALA A 116 0.42 0.75 -11.38
C ALA A 116 1.93 0.60 -11.60
N PHE A 117 2.65 1.71 -11.69
CA PHE A 117 4.12 1.73 -11.84
C PHE A 117 4.83 1.43 -10.52
N GLY A 118 4.43 2.07 -9.41
CA GLY A 118 5.09 1.94 -8.11
C GLY A 118 4.98 0.54 -7.52
N ASP A 119 3.87 -0.16 -7.75
CA ASP A 119 3.64 -1.54 -7.31
C ASP A 119 3.94 -2.57 -8.41
N SER A 120 4.62 -2.17 -9.48
CA SER A 120 4.92 -3.07 -10.58
C SER A 120 6.08 -4.01 -10.24
N LYS A 121 5.81 -5.31 -10.24
CA LYS A 121 6.85 -6.34 -10.12
C LYS A 121 7.87 -6.29 -11.26
N LEU A 122 7.52 -5.71 -12.40
CA LEU A 122 8.44 -5.53 -13.53
C LEU A 122 9.53 -4.50 -13.24
N VAL A 123 9.22 -3.47 -12.42
CA VAL A 123 10.17 -2.40 -12.07
C VAL A 123 10.97 -2.74 -10.82
N PHE A 124 10.31 -3.33 -9.79
CA PHE A 124 10.91 -3.57 -8.47
C PHE A 124 10.90 -5.04 -8.04
N GLY A 125 10.37 -5.95 -8.82
CA GLY A 125 9.87 -7.26 -8.42
C GLY A 125 10.86 -8.41 -8.41
N ARG A 126 12.17 -8.16 -8.47
CA ARG A 126 13.17 -9.25 -8.39
C ARG A 126 13.71 -9.51 -6.97
N TYR A 127 13.17 -8.83 -5.96
CA TYR A 127 13.64 -9.00 -4.59
C TYR A 127 12.52 -9.49 -3.69
N THR A 128 12.74 -10.62 -3.04
CA THR A 128 11.87 -11.10 -1.96
C THR A 128 12.53 -10.78 -0.64
N SER A 129 11.77 -10.15 0.26
CA SER A 129 12.18 -9.93 1.64
C SER A 129 11.57 -11.01 2.52
N GLN A 130 12.39 -11.70 3.29
CA GLN A 130 11.94 -12.72 4.23
C GLN A 130 12.80 -12.69 5.48
N THR A 131 12.16 -12.94 6.63
CA THR A 131 12.86 -13.11 7.89
C THR A 131 13.29 -14.58 8.03
N VAL A 132 14.58 -14.80 8.18
CA VAL A 132 15.18 -16.14 8.33
C VAL A 132 15.79 -16.26 9.70
N GLN A 133 15.49 -17.36 10.37
CA GLN A 133 16.14 -17.74 11.61
C GLN A 133 17.16 -18.84 11.32
N LEU A 134 18.40 -18.60 11.73
CA LEU A 134 19.48 -19.57 11.70
C LEU A 134 19.68 -20.13 13.11
N ASP A 135 19.95 -21.41 13.17
CA ASP A 135 20.25 -22.22 14.36
C ASP A 135 21.74 -22.15 14.74
N ARG A 136 22.39 -21.06 14.42
CA ARG A 136 23.79 -20.72 14.76
C ARG A 136 23.93 -19.23 14.91
N ALA A 137 24.72 -18.80 15.89
CA ALA A 137 25.11 -17.41 16.07
C ALA A 137 26.30 -17.09 15.15
N ILE A 138 26.03 -16.45 14.02
CA ILE A 138 27.04 -16.06 13.03
C ILE A 138 27.24 -14.55 13.12
N ALA A 139 28.38 -14.14 13.65
CA ALA A 139 28.72 -12.74 13.80
C ALA A 139 29.45 -12.14 12.58
N ASP A 140 30.13 -12.98 11.79
CA ASP A 140 30.80 -12.54 10.57
C ASP A 140 29.79 -12.34 9.43
N PRO A 141 29.70 -11.12 8.85
CA PRO A 141 28.79 -10.83 7.76
C PRO A 141 29.04 -11.65 6.50
N ALA A 142 30.28 -12.02 6.20
CA ALA A 142 30.62 -12.80 5.02
C ALA A 142 30.18 -14.25 5.16
N GLU A 143 30.42 -14.86 6.32
CA GLU A 143 29.96 -16.20 6.66
C GLU A 143 28.42 -16.25 6.69
N LEU A 144 27.79 -15.25 7.30
CA LEU A 144 26.34 -15.14 7.37
C LEU A 144 25.70 -15.10 5.98
N LYS A 145 26.26 -14.29 5.09
CA LYS A 145 25.78 -14.20 3.71
C LYS A 145 25.92 -15.51 2.97
N ALA A 146 27.06 -16.17 3.08
CA ALA A 146 27.33 -17.48 2.44
C ALA A 146 26.36 -18.57 2.95
N ALA A 147 26.14 -18.62 4.27
CA ALA A 147 25.18 -19.55 4.89
C ALA A 147 23.75 -19.32 4.40
N LEU A 148 23.34 -18.06 4.25
CA LEU A 148 22.01 -17.69 3.74
C LEU A 148 21.86 -18.05 2.25
N GLU A 149 22.85 -17.77 1.42
CA GLU A 149 22.84 -18.12 0.00
C GLU A 149 22.74 -19.64 -0.22
N GLN A 150 23.48 -20.41 0.57
CA GLN A 150 23.41 -21.86 0.54
C GLN A 150 22.03 -22.40 0.97
N ARG A 151 21.43 -21.82 2.02
CA ARG A 151 20.14 -22.28 2.55
C ARG A 151 18.96 -21.87 1.70
N LEU A 152 19.02 -20.67 1.07
CA LEU A 152 17.96 -20.14 0.25
C LEU A 152 18.06 -20.54 -1.24
N GLY A 153 19.20 -21.02 -1.68
CA GLY A 153 19.45 -21.31 -3.10
C GLY A 153 19.33 -20.10 -4.02
N ALA A 154 19.51 -18.90 -3.47
CA ALA A 154 19.32 -17.63 -4.16
C ALA A 154 20.41 -16.61 -3.78
N SER A 155 20.75 -15.74 -4.72
CA SER A 155 21.71 -14.66 -4.44
C SER A 155 21.15 -13.65 -3.45
N VAL A 156 21.88 -13.41 -2.36
CA VAL A 156 21.51 -12.50 -1.29
C VAL A 156 21.98 -11.07 -1.61
N ALA A 157 21.04 -10.16 -1.81
CA ALA A 157 21.31 -8.76 -2.12
C ALA A 157 21.62 -7.92 -0.87
N SER A 158 20.89 -8.14 0.22
CA SER A 158 21.14 -7.48 1.50
C SER A 158 20.71 -8.35 2.67
N VAL A 159 21.44 -8.23 3.77
CA VAL A 159 21.16 -8.88 5.05
C VAL A 159 21.10 -7.81 6.12
N ASN A 160 20.06 -7.83 6.94
CA ASN A 160 19.93 -7.01 8.13
C ASN A 160 19.77 -7.92 9.35
N VAL A 161 20.71 -7.88 10.28
CA VAL A 161 20.66 -8.70 11.50
C VAL A 161 19.67 -8.05 12.46
N VAL A 162 18.54 -8.73 12.70
CA VAL A 162 17.51 -8.30 13.64
C VAL A 162 17.89 -8.66 15.06
N LYS A 163 18.42 -9.87 15.27
CA LYS A 163 18.87 -10.37 16.57
C LYS A 163 20.02 -11.34 16.39
N LEU A 164 21.10 -11.14 17.16
CA LEU A 164 22.17 -12.11 17.34
C LEU A 164 22.17 -12.57 18.81
N ASP A 165 21.90 -13.83 19.03
CA ASP A 165 21.83 -14.42 20.36
C ASP A 165 22.97 -15.45 20.51
N LEU A 166 24.06 -14.98 21.12
CA LEU A 166 25.26 -15.78 21.35
C LEU A 166 25.09 -16.82 22.47
N VAL A 167 24.04 -16.68 23.30
CA VAL A 167 23.76 -17.58 24.42
C VAL A 167 22.98 -18.80 23.95
N ASN A 168 21.98 -18.58 23.08
CA ASN A 168 21.13 -19.64 22.55
C ASN A 168 21.58 -20.11 21.15
N ASP A 169 22.72 -19.65 20.67
CA ASP A 169 23.30 -19.96 19.34
C ASP A 169 22.29 -19.74 18.20
N LEU A 170 21.75 -18.48 18.09
CA LEU A 170 20.69 -18.16 17.18
C LEU A 170 20.94 -16.82 16.49
N THR A 171 20.69 -16.76 15.18
CA THR A 171 20.69 -15.51 14.41
C THR A 171 19.36 -15.32 13.69
N LEU A 172 18.69 -14.19 13.93
CA LEU A 172 17.47 -13.75 13.22
C LEU A 172 17.85 -12.62 12.27
N VAL A 173 17.57 -12.80 11.00
CA VAL A 173 17.94 -11.85 9.95
C VAL A 173 16.81 -11.58 8.98
N ASP A 174 16.69 -10.33 8.55
CA ASP A 174 15.88 -9.97 7.39
C ASP A 174 16.74 -10.00 6.13
N VAL A 175 16.39 -10.88 5.24
CA VAL A 175 17.14 -11.14 4.00
C VAL A 175 16.36 -10.64 2.80
N ARG A 176 17.04 -9.91 1.93
CA ARG A 176 16.54 -9.62 0.58
C ARG A 176 17.29 -10.46 -0.42
N SER A 177 16.62 -11.43 -1.01
CA SER A 177 17.16 -12.31 -2.04
C SER A 177 16.57 -11.98 -3.40
N LYS A 178 17.40 -12.15 -4.45
CA LYS A 178 16.95 -12.01 -5.82
C LYS A 178 16.26 -13.31 -6.23
N VAL A 179 15.01 -13.21 -6.63
CA VAL A 179 14.29 -14.35 -7.21
C VAL A 179 14.82 -14.58 -8.62
N SER A 180 15.28 -15.79 -8.87
CA SER A 180 15.79 -16.26 -10.16
C SER A 180 14.65 -16.45 -11.16
#